data_49c6d90f84746027cd98b8933c665f06
#
_entry.id   49c6d90f84746027cd98b8933c665f06
#
_cell.length_a   1.000
_cell.length_b   1.000
_cell.length_c   1.000
_cell.angle_alpha   90.00
_cell.angle_beta   90.00
_cell.angle_gamma   90.00
#
_symmetry.space_group_name_H-M   'P 1'
#
loop_
_entity.id
_entity.type
_entity.pdbx_description
1 polymer ?
#
loop_
_entity_poly.entity_id
_entity_poly.type
_entity_poly.pdbx_seq_one_letter_code
_entity_poly.pdbx_strand_id
1 'polypeptide(L)'
;ATAAASAADAGVVAGDAAPDSPGPLPGAVARYIDHTILKPDATRTQVATICDEAREHVFKSVCVNQAWTRFVNDRLRGSGVLTCTVVGFPLGAAAPAVKAAETRQAIRDGAKEIDMVVNVGALKAGEDELVLADIRAVVEACRDGGAICKVIIETALLTDEEKRRACELSVQARAHFVKTSTGFAKGGATTEDVALMAS
;
A
#
# COMPACT_ATOMS: atom_id res chain seq x y z
N ALA A 1 -11.48 5.70 1.05
CA ALA A 1 -10.27 6.40 0.60
C ALA A 1 -9.14 6.03 1.58
N THR A 2 -8.16 5.30 1.13
CA THR A 2 -6.99 4.93 1.93
C THR A 2 -5.96 6.05 1.77
N ALA A 3 -5.68 6.81 2.82
CA ALA A 3 -4.58 7.77 2.81
C ALA A 3 -3.27 7.01 2.95
N ALA A 4 -2.34 7.21 2.02
CA ALA A 4 -0.99 6.68 2.09
C ALA A 4 -0.03 7.86 2.37
N ALA A 5 0.77 7.75 3.41
CA ALA A 5 1.83 8.70 3.71
C ALA A 5 3.18 8.16 3.20
N SER A 6 4.00 9.00 2.61
CA SER A 6 5.30 8.61 2.05
C SER A 6 6.34 8.46 3.16
N ALA A 7 6.95 7.29 3.26
CA ALA A 7 8.09 7.07 4.15
C ALA A 7 9.43 7.56 3.55
N ALA A 8 9.46 7.92 2.28
CA ALA A 8 10.69 8.34 1.58
C ALA A 8 11.04 9.81 1.77
N ASP A 9 10.08 10.68 2.14
CA ASP A 9 10.29 12.12 2.33
C ASP A 9 10.72 12.52 3.76
N ALA A 10 10.83 11.58 4.68
CA ALA A 10 11.29 11.87 6.05
C ALA A 10 12.80 12.18 6.17
N GLY A 11 13.51 12.35 5.07
CA GLY A 11 14.96 12.56 5.02
C GLY A 11 15.44 13.93 4.51
N VAL A 12 14.56 14.90 4.28
CA VAL A 12 14.97 16.23 3.79
C VAL A 12 14.41 17.34 4.67
N VAL A 13 15.31 17.86 5.52
CA VAL A 13 15.38 19.22 6.09
C VAL A 13 14.04 19.87 6.44
N ALA A 14 13.83 20.07 7.74
CA ALA A 14 12.91 21.09 8.27
C ALA A 14 13.23 22.46 7.66
N GLY A 15 12.54 22.78 6.58
CA GLY A 15 12.46 24.11 6.00
C GLY A 15 11.00 24.49 6.01
N ASP A 16 10.69 25.59 6.67
CA ASP A 16 9.39 26.23 6.84
C ASP A 16 8.34 25.83 5.80
N ALA A 17 7.49 24.87 6.14
CA ALA A 17 6.27 24.63 5.40
C ALA A 17 5.32 25.80 5.71
N ALA A 18 5.12 26.67 4.76
CA ALA A 18 4.11 27.71 4.83
C ALA A 18 2.73 27.06 5.07
N PRO A 19 1.91 27.58 6.00
CA PRO A 19 0.63 26.99 6.41
C PRO A 19 -0.49 27.04 5.36
N ASP A 20 -0.24 27.49 4.14
CA ASP A 20 -1.24 27.78 3.12
C ASP A 20 -0.93 27.21 1.72
N SER A 21 -0.37 26.01 1.64
CA SER A 21 -0.40 25.34 0.33
C SER A 21 -1.84 24.89 0.03
N PRO A 22 -2.50 25.42 -1.01
CA PRO A 22 -3.83 24.93 -1.38
C PRO A 22 -3.73 23.44 -1.67
N GLY A 23 -4.58 22.65 -1.04
CA GLY A 23 -4.68 21.21 -1.30
C GLY A 23 -4.88 20.95 -2.81
N PRO A 24 -4.63 19.73 -3.28
CA PRO A 24 -4.74 19.43 -4.71
C PRO A 24 -6.13 19.81 -5.22
N LEU A 25 -6.17 20.48 -6.37
CA LEU A 25 -7.42 20.85 -7.04
C LEU A 25 -8.29 19.60 -7.26
N PRO A 26 -9.63 19.70 -7.19
CA PRO A 26 -10.55 18.56 -7.31
C PRO A 26 -10.25 17.62 -8.47
N GLY A 27 -9.83 18.10 -9.62
CA GLY A 27 -9.42 17.29 -10.77
C GLY A 27 -8.07 16.57 -10.60
N ALA A 28 -7.23 16.98 -9.63
CA ALA A 28 -5.95 16.34 -9.35
C ALA A 28 -6.09 15.18 -8.34
N VAL A 29 -7.15 15.14 -7.52
CA VAL A 29 -7.36 14.10 -6.49
C VAL A 29 -7.44 12.70 -7.10
N ALA A 30 -8.00 12.55 -8.28
CA ALA A 30 -8.10 11.28 -8.98
C ALA A 30 -6.74 10.55 -9.09
N ARG A 31 -5.66 11.30 -9.28
CA ARG A 31 -4.29 10.76 -9.41
C ARG A 31 -3.69 10.21 -8.10
N TYR A 32 -4.40 10.33 -6.99
CA TYR A 32 -4.01 9.78 -5.68
C TYR A 32 -4.93 8.63 -5.24
N ILE A 33 -5.89 8.23 -6.09
CA ILE A 33 -6.87 7.18 -5.76
C ILE A 33 -6.38 5.84 -6.32
N ASP A 34 -6.24 4.86 -5.44
CA ASP A 34 -6.16 3.45 -5.79
C ASP A 34 -7.59 2.89 -5.86
N HIS A 35 -8.13 2.73 -7.08
CA HIS A 35 -9.47 2.18 -7.26
C HIS A 35 -9.46 0.68 -6.96
N THR A 36 -10.22 0.25 -5.94
CA THR A 36 -9.94 -1.01 -5.24
C THR A 36 -11.13 -1.96 -5.24
N ILE A 37 -10.88 -3.23 -5.57
CA ILE A 37 -11.79 -4.35 -5.33
C ILE A 37 -11.01 -5.56 -4.79
N LEU A 38 -11.23 -5.89 -3.50
CA LEU A 38 -10.52 -6.96 -2.77
C LEU A 38 -11.45 -8.02 -2.21
N LYS A 39 -12.74 -7.97 -2.52
CA LYS A 39 -13.70 -8.99 -2.09
C LYS A 39 -13.32 -10.36 -2.64
N PRO A 40 -13.39 -11.44 -1.83
CA PRO A 40 -13.02 -12.79 -2.27
C PRO A 40 -13.92 -13.32 -3.39
N ASP A 41 -15.14 -12.82 -3.49
CA ASP A 41 -16.16 -13.19 -4.49
C ASP A 41 -16.18 -12.25 -5.72
N ALA A 42 -15.19 -11.35 -5.83
CA ALA A 42 -15.09 -10.43 -6.96
C ALA A 42 -15.03 -11.19 -8.30
N THR A 43 -15.97 -10.91 -9.18
CA THR A 43 -16.06 -11.54 -10.49
C THR A 43 -15.22 -10.79 -11.52
N ARG A 44 -14.89 -11.49 -12.62
CA ARG A 44 -14.17 -10.89 -13.77
C ARG A 44 -14.88 -9.63 -14.30
N THR A 45 -16.21 -9.64 -14.37
CA THR A 45 -16.99 -8.49 -14.83
C THR A 45 -16.82 -7.30 -13.89
N GLN A 46 -16.91 -7.50 -12.59
CA GLN A 46 -16.70 -6.43 -11.62
C GLN A 46 -15.28 -5.86 -11.68
N VAL A 47 -14.25 -6.72 -11.80
CA VAL A 47 -12.88 -6.28 -11.99
C VAL A 47 -12.69 -5.51 -13.30
N ALA A 48 -13.38 -5.93 -14.38
CA ALA A 48 -13.36 -5.18 -15.63
C ALA A 48 -13.98 -3.78 -15.48
N THR A 49 -15.12 -3.69 -14.79
CA THR A 49 -15.80 -2.40 -14.54
C THR A 49 -14.89 -1.41 -13.82
N ILE A 50 -14.22 -1.80 -12.73
CA ILE A 50 -13.32 -0.86 -12.03
C ILE A 50 -12.11 -0.46 -12.87
N CYS A 51 -11.64 -1.31 -13.80
CA CYS A 51 -10.60 -0.92 -14.73
C CYS A 51 -11.09 0.16 -15.71
N ASP A 52 -12.33 0.03 -16.20
CA ASP A 52 -12.91 1.00 -17.11
C ASP A 52 -13.14 2.35 -16.41
N GLU A 53 -13.70 2.33 -15.19
CA GLU A 53 -13.84 3.51 -14.34
C GLU A 53 -12.48 4.19 -14.05
N ALA A 54 -11.45 3.40 -13.73
CA ALA A 54 -10.11 3.93 -13.46
C ALA A 54 -9.49 4.60 -14.70
N ARG A 55 -9.73 4.08 -15.88
CA ARG A 55 -9.31 4.68 -17.16
C ARG A 55 -10.05 5.97 -17.45
N GLU A 56 -11.37 5.99 -17.26
CA GLU A 56 -12.23 7.14 -17.49
C GLU A 56 -11.84 8.33 -16.58
N HIS A 57 -11.64 8.03 -15.28
CA HIS A 57 -11.33 9.06 -14.28
C HIS A 57 -9.84 9.30 -14.08
N VAL A 58 -8.97 8.60 -14.80
CA VAL A 58 -7.50 8.70 -14.71
C VAL A 58 -7.02 8.53 -13.26
N PHE A 59 -7.50 7.48 -12.58
CA PHE A 59 -7.04 7.15 -11.23
C PHE A 59 -5.56 6.74 -11.20
N LYS A 60 -4.94 6.74 -10.01
CA LYS A 60 -3.54 6.37 -9.84
C LYS A 60 -3.32 4.91 -10.20
N SER A 61 -4.14 4.03 -9.64
CA SER A 61 -4.03 2.58 -9.85
C SER A 61 -5.38 1.88 -9.74
N VAL A 62 -5.40 0.62 -10.17
CA VAL A 62 -6.43 -0.37 -9.80
C VAL A 62 -5.78 -1.40 -8.88
N CYS A 63 -6.32 -1.53 -7.65
CA CYS A 63 -5.83 -2.44 -6.63
C CYS A 63 -6.72 -3.67 -6.51
N VAL A 64 -6.11 -4.86 -6.65
CA VAL A 64 -6.80 -6.15 -6.69
C VAL A 64 -6.08 -7.24 -5.91
N ASN A 65 -6.77 -8.35 -5.64
CA ASN A 65 -6.13 -9.60 -5.23
C ASN A 65 -5.24 -10.15 -6.35
N GLN A 66 -4.17 -10.84 -5.99
CA GLN A 66 -3.11 -11.29 -6.91
C GLN A 66 -3.64 -12.11 -8.10
N ALA A 67 -4.69 -12.91 -7.92
CA ALA A 67 -5.31 -13.69 -8.99
C ALA A 67 -5.76 -12.86 -10.20
N TRP A 68 -6.01 -11.56 -10.00
CA TRP A 68 -6.47 -10.62 -11.02
C TRP A 68 -5.36 -9.76 -11.62
N THR A 69 -4.14 -9.79 -11.08
CA THR A 69 -3.07 -8.85 -11.45
C THR A 69 -2.81 -8.82 -12.95
N ARG A 70 -2.62 -9.99 -13.58
CA ARG A 70 -2.37 -10.07 -15.03
C ARG A 70 -3.53 -9.53 -15.84
N PHE A 71 -4.75 -9.90 -15.49
CA PHE A 71 -5.95 -9.42 -16.17
C PHE A 71 -6.10 -7.90 -16.10
N VAL A 72 -5.87 -7.32 -14.92
CA VAL A 72 -5.90 -5.86 -14.71
C VAL A 72 -4.79 -5.18 -15.51
N ASN A 73 -3.56 -5.69 -15.45
CA ASN A 73 -2.44 -5.14 -16.20
C ASN A 73 -2.70 -5.11 -17.71
N ASP A 74 -3.25 -6.19 -18.27
CA ASP A 74 -3.60 -6.23 -19.69
C ASP A 74 -4.68 -5.22 -20.06
N ARG A 75 -5.70 -5.05 -19.19
CA ARG A 75 -6.81 -4.14 -19.42
C ARG A 75 -6.44 -2.67 -19.28
N LEU A 76 -5.46 -2.36 -18.42
CA LEU A 76 -4.98 -0.99 -18.19
C LEU A 76 -3.88 -0.54 -19.18
N ARG A 77 -3.46 -1.42 -20.08
CA ARG A 77 -2.36 -1.11 -21.03
C ARG A 77 -2.65 0.15 -21.82
N GLY A 78 -1.69 1.08 -21.83
CA GLY A 78 -1.77 2.34 -22.56
C GLY A 78 -2.62 3.43 -21.92
N SER A 79 -3.21 3.21 -20.72
CA SER A 79 -4.02 4.22 -20.02
C SER A 79 -3.22 5.13 -19.10
N GLY A 80 -2.02 4.73 -18.69
CA GLY A 80 -1.25 5.41 -17.65
C GLY A 80 -1.68 5.05 -16.23
N VAL A 81 -2.78 4.30 -16.04
CA VAL A 81 -3.23 3.78 -14.74
C VAL A 81 -2.38 2.56 -14.38
N LEU A 82 -1.90 2.49 -13.15
CA LEU A 82 -1.02 1.41 -12.70
C LEU A 82 -1.81 0.21 -12.17
N THR A 83 -1.19 -0.95 -12.22
CA THR A 83 -1.69 -2.15 -11.54
C THR A 83 -1.07 -2.23 -10.15
N CYS A 84 -1.93 -2.22 -9.13
CA CYS A 84 -1.58 -2.47 -7.74
C CYS A 84 -2.11 -3.84 -7.31
N THR A 85 -1.38 -4.54 -6.45
CA THR A 85 -1.87 -5.77 -5.84
C THR A 85 -1.44 -5.90 -4.39
N VAL A 86 -2.21 -6.66 -3.61
CA VAL A 86 -1.94 -6.89 -2.20
C VAL A 86 -1.10 -8.16 -1.99
N VAL A 87 -0.31 -8.18 -0.90
CA VAL A 87 0.59 -9.29 -0.53
C VAL A 87 0.49 -9.56 0.98
N GLY A 88 0.45 -10.86 1.36
CA GLY A 88 0.21 -11.27 2.73
C GLY A 88 -1.16 -10.82 3.27
N PHE A 89 -2.09 -10.59 2.40
CA PHE A 89 -3.34 -9.87 2.68
C PHE A 89 -4.50 -10.83 2.99
N PRO A 90 -5.43 -10.46 3.90
CA PRO A 90 -5.42 -9.22 4.71
C PRO A 90 -4.72 -9.35 6.06
N LEU A 91 -4.21 -10.52 6.44
CA LEU A 91 -3.81 -10.85 7.81
C LEU A 91 -2.37 -10.45 8.16
N GLY A 92 -1.49 -10.30 7.20
CA GLY A 92 -0.07 -10.03 7.43
C GLY A 92 0.72 -11.20 8.03
N ALA A 93 0.08 -12.34 8.28
CA ALA A 93 0.61 -13.45 9.08
C ALA A 93 1.38 -14.52 8.25
N ALA A 94 1.63 -14.24 6.97
CA ALA A 94 2.48 -15.13 6.17
C ALA A 94 3.97 -14.91 6.48
N ALA A 95 4.78 -15.97 6.30
CA ALA A 95 6.22 -15.86 6.48
C ALA A 95 6.85 -14.88 5.48
N PRO A 96 7.95 -14.16 5.84
CA PRO A 96 8.60 -13.17 4.96
C PRO A 96 8.95 -13.71 3.58
N ALA A 97 9.47 -14.94 3.50
CA ALA A 97 9.81 -15.58 2.21
C ALA A 97 8.58 -15.82 1.32
N VAL A 98 7.41 -16.09 1.91
CA VAL A 98 6.15 -16.26 1.18
C VAL A 98 5.70 -14.93 0.61
N LYS A 99 5.67 -13.85 1.41
CA LYS A 99 5.33 -12.51 0.93
C LYS A 99 6.28 -12.04 -0.19
N ALA A 100 7.58 -12.29 -0.06
CA ALA A 100 8.54 -11.99 -1.12
C ALA A 100 8.29 -12.80 -2.40
N ALA A 101 7.87 -14.06 -2.27
CA ALA A 101 7.52 -14.89 -3.44
C ALA A 101 6.23 -14.39 -4.13
N GLU A 102 5.20 -14.04 -3.34
CA GLU A 102 3.98 -13.38 -3.83
C GLU A 102 4.32 -12.09 -4.58
N THR A 103 5.18 -11.25 -3.99
CA THR A 103 5.62 -9.98 -4.60
C THR A 103 6.28 -10.22 -5.95
N ARG A 104 7.23 -11.13 -6.03
CA ARG A 104 7.90 -11.45 -7.29
C ARG A 104 6.93 -11.98 -8.34
N GLN A 105 5.95 -12.80 -7.94
CA GLN A 105 4.92 -13.28 -8.88
C GLN A 105 4.03 -12.14 -9.36
N ALA A 106 3.57 -11.28 -8.45
CA ALA A 106 2.74 -10.11 -8.78
C ALA A 106 3.43 -9.19 -9.80
N ILE A 107 4.73 -8.93 -9.62
CA ILE A 107 5.52 -8.11 -10.53
C ILE A 107 5.65 -8.78 -11.91
N ARG A 108 5.89 -10.08 -11.97
CA ARG A 108 5.87 -10.83 -13.24
C ARG A 108 4.53 -10.75 -13.96
N ASP A 109 3.44 -10.63 -13.21
CA ASP A 109 2.07 -10.47 -13.74
C ASP A 109 1.72 -9.01 -14.07
N GLY A 110 2.66 -8.08 -13.86
CA GLY A 110 2.58 -6.69 -14.30
C GLY A 110 2.26 -5.68 -13.22
N ALA A 111 2.25 -6.06 -11.94
CA ALA A 111 2.09 -5.12 -10.84
C ALA A 111 3.25 -4.10 -10.81
N LYS A 112 2.90 -2.83 -10.58
CA LYS A 112 3.83 -1.71 -10.39
C LYS A 112 3.77 -1.15 -8.98
N GLU A 113 2.73 -1.49 -8.23
CA GLU A 113 2.54 -1.15 -6.83
C GLU A 113 2.18 -2.40 -6.04
N ILE A 114 2.80 -2.58 -4.89
CA ILE A 114 2.61 -3.72 -3.99
C ILE A 114 2.21 -3.19 -2.62
N ASP A 115 1.02 -3.56 -2.17
CA ASP A 115 0.49 -3.22 -0.86
C ASP A 115 0.62 -4.44 0.06
N MET A 116 1.70 -4.51 0.83
CA MET A 116 1.90 -5.59 1.79
C MET A 116 1.25 -5.29 3.14
N VAL A 117 0.80 -6.31 3.85
CA VAL A 117 0.36 -6.16 5.23
C VAL A 117 1.50 -6.55 6.18
N VAL A 118 1.79 -5.68 7.16
CA VAL A 118 2.79 -5.95 8.21
C VAL A 118 2.38 -7.17 9.06
N ASN A 119 3.35 -7.88 9.63
CA ASN A 119 3.03 -8.90 10.64
C ASN A 119 2.62 -8.23 11.96
N VAL A 120 1.31 -8.00 12.10
CA VAL A 120 0.72 -7.32 13.26
C VAL A 120 1.02 -8.07 14.56
N GLY A 121 1.00 -9.40 14.55
CA GLY A 121 1.29 -10.21 15.74
C GLY A 121 2.72 -10.01 16.24
N ALA A 122 3.69 -10.07 15.35
CA ALA A 122 5.10 -9.80 15.66
C ALA A 122 5.32 -8.36 16.15
N LEU A 123 4.67 -7.38 15.50
CA LEU A 123 4.74 -5.98 15.92
C LEU A 123 4.23 -5.79 17.35
N LYS A 124 3.08 -6.40 17.71
CA LYS A 124 2.51 -6.36 19.06
C LYS A 124 3.37 -7.09 20.10
N ALA A 125 4.08 -8.13 19.68
CA ALA A 125 5.00 -8.87 20.53
C ALA A 125 6.34 -8.13 20.75
N GLY A 126 6.59 -7.00 20.06
CA GLY A 126 7.87 -6.29 20.11
C GLY A 126 9.00 -6.97 19.35
N GLU A 127 8.67 -7.87 18.43
CA GLU A 127 9.65 -8.62 17.62
C GLU A 127 10.09 -7.78 16.40
N ASP A 128 10.70 -6.62 16.67
CA ASP A 128 11.00 -5.60 15.66
C ASP A 128 11.95 -6.11 14.55
N GLU A 129 12.90 -6.98 14.90
CA GLU A 129 13.79 -7.60 13.90
C GLU A 129 13.03 -8.47 12.90
N LEU A 130 12.01 -9.21 13.38
CA LEU A 130 11.16 -10.02 12.51
C LEU A 130 10.29 -9.14 11.63
N VAL A 131 9.69 -8.08 12.18
CA VAL A 131 8.88 -7.13 11.41
C VAL A 131 9.73 -6.43 10.35
N LEU A 132 10.93 -5.99 10.71
CA LEU A 132 11.87 -5.36 9.78
C LEU A 132 12.29 -6.30 8.66
N ALA A 133 12.59 -7.56 8.99
CA ALA A 133 12.94 -8.58 8.00
C ALA A 133 11.76 -8.88 7.05
N ASP A 134 10.54 -8.92 7.58
CA ASP A 134 9.32 -9.13 6.81
C ASP A 134 9.11 -8.02 5.77
N ILE A 135 9.21 -6.75 6.20
CA ILE A 135 9.07 -5.61 5.30
C ILE A 135 10.21 -5.58 4.27
N ARG A 136 11.46 -5.77 4.71
CA ARG A 136 12.63 -5.79 3.80
C ARG A 136 12.52 -6.83 2.71
N ALA A 137 12.04 -8.02 3.01
CA ALA A 137 11.88 -9.09 2.03
C ALA A 137 10.96 -8.69 0.86
N VAL A 138 9.90 -7.93 1.15
CA VAL A 138 8.98 -7.40 0.13
C VAL A 138 9.60 -6.19 -0.59
N VAL A 139 10.19 -5.25 0.15
CA VAL A 139 10.81 -4.05 -0.42
C VAL A 139 11.94 -4.41 -1.39
N GLU A 140 12.79 -5.39 -1.04
CA GLU A 140 13.85 -5.87 -1.92
C GLU A 140 13.29 -6.50 -3.20
N ALA A 141 12.25 -7.33 -3.08
CA ALA A 141 11.58 -7.91 -4.24
C ALA A 141 10.94 -6.84 -5.14
N CYS A 142 10.37 -5.78 -4.54
CA CYS A 142 9.84 -4.62 -5.28
C CYS A 142 10.95 -3.87 -6.01
N ARG A 143 12.07 -3.57 -5.33
CA ARG A 143 13.22 -2.87 -5.91
C ARG A 143 13.79 -3.63 -7.09
N ASP A 144 13.98 -4.94 -6.95
CA ASP A 144 14.55 -5.79 -8.00
C ASP A 144 13.63 -5.88 -9.23
N GLY A 145 12.31 -5.74 -9.02
CA GLY A 145 11.31 -5.80 -10.10
C GLY A 145 10.81 -4.45 -10.59
N GLY A 146 11.32 -3.33 -10.06
CA GLY A 146 10.93 -1.98 -10.47
C GLY A 146 9.48 -1.62 -10.09
N ALA A 147 9.03 -2.05 -8.90
CA ALA A 147 7.75 -1.71 -8.30
C ALA A 147 7.94 -0.93 -7.01
N ILE A 148 6.91 -0.18 -6.59
CA ILE A 148 6.89 0.47 -5.28
C ILE A 148 6.22 -0.43 -4.24
N CYS A 149 6.62 -0.27 -2.98
CA CYS A 149 6.05 -0.97 -1.83
C CYS A 149 5.31 0.01 -0.93
N LYS A 150 4.06 -0.32 -0.56
CA LYS A 150 3.29 0.35 0.47
C LYS A 150 3.05 -0.64 1.62
N VAL A 151 3.33 -0.24 2.86
CA VAL A 151 3.17 -1.09 4.04
C VAL A 151 1.86 -0.77 4.74
N ILE A 152 0.90 -1.67 4.71
CA ILE A 152 -0.36 -1.56 5.46
C ILE A 152 -0.07 -1.97 6.90
N ILE A 153 -0.20 -1.02 7.83
CA ILE A 153 0.10 -1.26 9.25
C ILE A 153 -1.12 -1.70 10.06
N GLU A 154 -2.34 -1.55 9.53
CA GLU A 154 -3.64 -1.88 10.15
C GLU A 154 -3.85 -1.11 11.46
N THR A 155 -3.96 0.20 11.36
CA THR A 155 -4.03 1.13 12.52
C THR A 155 -5.11 0.77 13.53
N ALA A 156 -6.24 0.20 13.11
CA ALA A 156 -7.35 -0.20 13.97
C ALA A 156 -6.99 -1.29 15.01
N LEU A 157 -5.86 -1.98 14.82
CA LEU A 157 -5.36 -3.02 15.74
C LEU A 157 -4.22 -2.53 16.63
N LEU A 158 -3.74 -1.30 16.45
CA LEU A 158 -2.51 -0.80 17.03
C LEU A 158 -2.76 0.36 18.00
N THR A 159 -1.94 0.44 19.05
CA THR A 159 -1.79 1.65 19.87
C THR A 159 -0.98 2.69 19.09
N ASP A 160 -1.01 3.95 19.53
CA ASP A 160 -0.25 5.02 18.89
C ASP A 160 1.27 4.78 18.91
N GLU A 161 1.78 4.16 19.97
CA GLU A 161 3.18 3.75 20.05
C GLU A 161 3.52 2.66 19.03
N GLU A 162 2.65 1.66 18.89
CA GLU A 162 2.81 0.60 17.88
C GLU A 162 2.72 1.14 16.44
N LYS A 163 1.85 2.14 16.18
CA LYS A 163 1.75 2.83 14.89
C LYS A 163 3.06 3.55 14.54
N ARG A 164 3.63 4.32 15.48
CA ARG A 164 4.93 4.99 15.27
C ARG A 164 6.03 3.98 14.98
N ARG A 165 6.13 2.93 15.79
CA ARG A 165 7.12 1.87 15.60
C ARG A 165 6.99 1.18 14.24
N ALA A 166 5.77 0.90 13.79
CA ALA A 166 5.54 0.34 12.46
C ALA A 166 5.99 1.28 11.33
N CYS A 167 5.77 2.58 11.48
CA CYS A 167 6.27 3.59 10.55
C CYS A 167 7.80 3.65 10.53
N GLU A 168 8.45 3.68 11.69
CA GLU A 168 9.91 3.69 11.83
C GLU A 168 10.56 2.45 11.19
N LEU A 169 10.00 1.26 11.43
CA LEU A 169 10.47 0.02 10.80
C LEU A 169 10.26 0.05 9.27
N SER A 170 9.18 0.64 8.80
CA SER A 170 8.93 0.83 7.37
C SER A 170 9.95 1.77 6.72
N VAL A 171 10.32 2.86 7.41
CA VAL A 171 11.39 3.76 6.98
C VAL A 171 12.75 3.05 6.95
N GLN A 172 13.09 2.30 8.01
CA GLN A 172 14.31 1.50 8.07
C GLN A 172 14.40 0.45 6.96
N ALA A 173 13.26 -0.11 6.58
CA ALA A 173 13.16 -1.06 5.46
C ALA A 173 13.21 -0.37 4.09
N ARG A 174 13.15 0.96 4.02
CA ARG A 174 13.06 1.77 2.80
C ARG A 174 11.79 1.48 1.98
N ALA A 175 10.66 1.26 2.66
CA ALA A 175 9.37 1.24 2.01
C ALA A 175 9.04 2.62 1.42
N HIS A 176 8.27 2.66 0.34
CA HIS A 176 7.92 3.91 -0.32
C HIS A 176 6.78 4.64 0.40
N PHE A 177 5.86 3.89 1.01
CA PHE A 177 4.70 4.43 1.71
C PHE A 177 4.34 3.55 2.90
N VAL A 178 3.69 4.16 3.90
CA VAL A 178 2.87 3.47 4.90
C VAL A 178 1.39 3.74 4.62
N LYS A 179 0.54 2.75 4.92
CA LYS A 179 -0.89 2.78 4.62
C LYS A 179 -1.66 2.35 5.87
N THR A 180 -2.78 3.01 6.16
CA THR A 180 -3.49 2.81 7.42
C THR A 180 -4.12 1.42 7.55
N SER A 181 -4.82 0.94 6.51
CA SER A 181 -5.84 -0.10 6.71
C SER A 181 -5.98 -1.06 5.53
N THR A 182 -6.32 -2.31 5.84
CA THR A 182 -6.72 -3.30 4.82
C THR A 182 -8.16 -3.07 4.33
N GLY A 183 -9.02 -2.49 5.15
CA GLY A 183 -10.46 -2.44 4.92
C GLY A 183 -11.23 -3.70 5.36
N PHE A 184 -10.53 -4.68 5.98
CA PHE A 184 -11.13 -5.93 6.49
C PHE A 184 -11.19 -5.99 8.01
N ALA A 185 -10.52 -5.06 8.72
CA ALA A 185 -10.66 -4.90 10.16
C ALA A 185 -11.84 -3.96 10.51
N LYS A 186 -12.16 -3.87 11.81
CA LYS A 186 -13.16 -2.94 12.32
C LYS A 186 -12.56 -1.53 12.41
N GLY A 187 -12.63 -0.77 11.36
CA GLY A 187 -12.12 0.59 11.29
C GLY A 187 -11.49 0.88 9.93
N GLY A 188 -11.09 2.14 9.76
CA GLY A 188 -10.45 2.64 8.54
C GLY A 188 -9.54 3.81 8.88
N ALA A 189 -9.12 4.58 7.89
CA ALA A 189 -8.28 5.75 8.09
C ALA A 189 -9.03 6.84 8.90
N THR A 190 -8.33 7.42 9.88
CA THR A 190 -8.74 8.64 10.57
C THR A 190 -7.74 9.75 10.28
N THR A 191 -8.17 11.00 10.45
CA THR A 191 -7.27 12.16 10.29
C THR A 191 -6.14 12.14 11.32
N GLU A 192 -6.46 11.67 12.55
CA GLU A 192 -5.53 11.51 13.66
C GLU A 192 -4.45 10.47 13.33
N ASP A 193 -4.83 9.32 12.79
CA ASP A 193 -3.89 8.28 12.36
C ASP A 193 -2.96 8.79 11.26
N VAL A 194 -3.52 9.47 10.25
CA VAL A 194 -2.70 10.02 9.15
C VAL A 194 -1.71 11.06 9.68
N ALA A 195 -2.15 11.97 10.58
CA ALA A 195 -1.25 12.95 11.18
C ALA A 195 -0.15 12.30 12.02
N LEU A 196 -0.49 11.25 12.79
CA LEU A 196 0.47 10.49 13.58
C LEU A 196 1.52 9.78 12.70
N MET A 197 1.09 9.18 11.60
CA MET A 197 1.96 8.45 10.67
C MET A 197 2.86 9.38 9.85
N ALA A 198 2.52 10.66 9.73
CA ALA A 198 3.28 11.67 9.00
C ALA A 198 4.24 12.46 9.89
N SER A 199 4.19 12.28 11.23
CA SER A 199 5.06 12.98 12.21
C SER A 199 6.36 12.24 12.42
#